data_a43eb26b827533bb678b02c2d085f8f3
#
_entry.id   a43eb26b827533bb678b02c2d085f8f3
#
_cell.length_a   1.000
_cell.length_b   1.000
_cell.length_c   1.000
_cell.angle_alpha   90.00
_cell.angle_beta   90.00
_cell.angle_gamma   90.00
#
_symmetry.space_group_name_H-M   'P 1'
#
loop_
_entity.id
_entity.type
_entity.pdbx_description
1 polymer ?
#
loop_
_entity_poly.entity_id
_entity_poly.type
_entity_poly.pdbx_seq_one_letter_code
_entity_poly.pdbx_strand_id
1 'polypeptide(L)'
;MEKLREFHEFKIKGNFIFDLYHTLEYYESLWKRKKSKYEDYDVIKKRVYKLKPVLDTIDRKKFVLAHIDAVPDNFLMTDTGKVYLIDWEYAGMQDIYVDLAMFAIYTGYTKEETDRLIRLYFDGDCSDEIYWRIMAYEAVGGLLWSNWCEFKEDLGIYFDKYPETQYGYAKKYS
;
A
#
# COMPACT_ATOMS: atom_id res chain seq x y z
N MET A 1 6.39 10.63 -9.41
CA MET A 1 6.05 11.23 -8.10
C MET A 1 5.37 12.58 -8.22
N GLU A 2 5.82 13.48 -9.09
CA GLU A 2 5.20 14.79 -9.31
C GLU A 2 3.68 14.70 -9.61
N LYS A 3 3.27 13.84 -10.53
CA LYS A 3 1.85 13.65 -10.87
C LYS A 3 1.01 13.11 -9.70
N LEU A 4 1.57 12.23 -8.87
CA LEU A 4 0.91 11.74 -7.68
C LEU A 4 0.76 12.85 -6.63
N ARG A 5 1.80 13.68 -6.44
CA ARG A 5 1.75 14.86 -5.57
C ARG A 5 0.69 15.85 -6.03
N GLU A 6 0.67 16.20 -7.32
CA GLU A 6 -0.39 17.07 -7.89
C GLU A 6 -1.78 16.53 -7.59
N PHE A 7 -2.00 15.22 -7.77
CA PHE A 7 -3.28 14.59 -7.46
C PHE A 7 -3.65 14.77 -5.98
N HIS A 8 -2.73 14.51 -5.05
CA HIS A 8 -2.97 14.67 -3.63
C HIS A 8 -3.25 16.13 -3.22
N GLU A 9 -2.65 17.11 -3.93
CA GLU A 9 -2.85 18.54 -3.69
C GLU A 9 -4.27 19.01 -4.00
N PHE A 10 -5.03 18.30 -4.85
CA PHE A 10 -6.45 18.58 -5.07
C PHE A 10 -7.33 18.35 -3.82
N LYS A 11 -6.84 17.55 -2.85
CA LYS A 11 -7.53 17.25 -1.59
C LYS A 11 -9.00 16.85 -1.79
N ILE A 12 -9.24 16.03 -2.80
CA ILE A 12 -10.59 15.55 -3.13
C ILE A 12 -11.17 14.81 -1.94
N LYS A 13 -12.45 15.08 -1.66
CA LYS A 13 -13.19 14.43 -0.57
C LYS A 13 -14.30 13.55 -1.14
N GLY A 14 -14.55 12.43 -0.45
CA GLY A 14 -15.57 11.46 -0.77
C GLY A 14 -16.14 10.80 0.49
N ASN A 15 -17.03 9.85 0.31
CA ASN A 15 -17.71 9.16 1.42
C ASN A 15 -17.18 7.74 1.68
N PHE A 16 -16.40 7.18 0.77
CA PHE A 16 -15.86 5.84 0.91
C PHE A 16 -14.47 5.89 1.54
N ILE A 17 -14.28 5.20 2.65
CA ILE A 17 -12.98 5.02 3.31
C ILE A 17 -12.41 3.68 2.88
N PHE A 18 -11.18 3.66 2.35
CA PHE A 18 -10.46 2.43 2.12
C PHE A 18 -9.79 1.98 3.42
N ASP A 19 -10.37 1.02 4.10
CA ASP A 19 -9.83 0.49 5.36
C ASP A 19 -8.88 -0.68 5.07
N LEU A 20 -7.58 -0.43 5.23
CA LEU A 20 -6.51 -1.41 4.97
C LEU A 20 -6.67 -2.69 5.78
N TYR A 21 -7.00 -2.58 7.08
CA TYR A 21 -7.13 -3.76 7.94
C TYR A 21 -8.40 -4.54 7.64
N HIS A 22 -9.50 -3.86 7.35
CA HIS A 22 -10.72 -4.52 6.91
C HIS A 22 -10.51 -5.26 5.58
N THR A 23 -9.83 -4.65 4.61
CA THR A 23 -9.53 -5.26 3.32
C THR A 23 -8.57 -6.46 3.47
N LEU A 24 -7.59 -6.36 4.37
CA LEU A 24 -6.69 -7.46 4.73
C LEU A 24 -7.47 -8.66 5.27
N GLU A 25 -8.38 -8.44 6.24
CA GLU A 25 -9.24 -9.47 6.82
C GLU A 25 -10.22 -10.05 5.78
N TYR A 26 -10.74 -9.21 4.90
CA TYR A 26 -11.61 -9.63 3.81
C TYR A 26 -10.93 -10.65 2.92
N TYR A 27 -9.72 -10.38 2.41
CA TYR A 27 -9.01 -11.34 1.56
C TYR A 27 -8.62 -12.61 2.30
N GLU A 28 -8.21 -12.51 3.57
CA GLU A 28 -7.96 -13.68 4.41
C GLU A 28 -9.22 -14.56 4.55
N SER A 29 -10.39 -13.95 4.72
CA SER A 29 -11.66 -14.67 4.85
C SER A 29 -12.04 -15.47 3.61
N LEU A 30 -11.54 -15.08 2.44
CA LEU A 30 -11.81 -15.72 1.15
C LEU A 30 -10.96 -16.97 0.89
N TRP A 31 -9.90 -17.22 1.66
CA TRP A 31 -9.05 -18.39 1.47
C TRP A 31 -9.80 -19.70 1.63
N LYS A 32 -9.73 -20.57 0.64
CA LYS A 32 -10.36 -21.90 0.67
C LYS A 32 -9.73 -22.79 1.72
N ARG A 33 -8.39 -22.77 1.86
CA ARG A 33 -7.62 -23.57 2.81
C ARG A 33 -7.72 -23.11 4.26
N LYS A 34 -8.33 -21.92 4.51
CA LYS A 34 -8.52 -21.33 5.84
C LYS A 34 -7.22 -21.16 6.66
N LYS A 35 -6.09 -21.19 6.00
CA LYS A 35 -4.75 -21.06 6.59
C LYS A 35 -3.79 -20.51 5.53
N SER A 36 -2.89 -19.59 5.91
CA SER A 36 -1.82 -19.09 5.03
C SER A 36 -0.82 -20.19 4.65
N LYS A 37 -0.18 -20.03 3.50
CA LYS A 37 0.97 -20.86 3.08
C LYS A 37 2.24 -20.57 3.91
N TYR A 38 2.32 -19.42 4.57
CA TYR A 38 3.47 -19.02 5.39
C TYR A 38 3.33 -19.55 6.82
N GLU A 39 4.32 -20.31 7.29
CA GLU A 39 4.29 -20.94 8.62
C GLU A 39 4.26 -19.90 9.77
N ASP A 40 4.89 -18.75 9.58
CA ASP A 40 4.99 -17.67 10.57
C ASP A 40 3.88 -16.59 10.41
N TYR A 41 2.85 -16.86 9.58
CA TYR A 41 1.81 -15.89 9.26
C TYR A 41 1.15 -15.25 10.50
N ASP A 42 0.73 -16.07 11.47
CA ASP A 42 0.06 -15.56 12.68
C ASP A 42 0.95 -14.65 13.53
N VAL A 43 2.27 -14.91 13.52
CA VAL A 43 3.25 -14.06 14.22
C VAL A 43 3.38 -12.73 13.50
N ILE A 44 3.53 -12.75 12.17
CA ILE A 44 3.67 -11.53 11.35
C ILE A 44 2.38 -10.72 11.39
N LYS A 45 1.22 -11.36 11.25
CA LYS A 45 -0.07 -10.68 11.38
C LYS A 45 -0.19 -9.94 12.72
N LYS A 46 0.15 -10.59 13.83
CA LYS A 46 0.15 -9.95 15.16
C LYS A 46 1.09 -8.74 15.24
N ARG A 47 2.25 -8.80 14.58
CA ARG A 47 3.20 -7.67 14.52
C ARG A 47 2.59 -6.52 13.71
N VAL A 48 2.06 -6.78 12.53
CA VAL A 48 1.37 -5.78 11.68
C VAL A 48 0.20 -5.12 12.43
N TYR A 49 -0.57 -5.91 13.21
CA TYR A 49 -1.67 -5.36 14.00
C TYR A 49 -1.23 -4.47 15.17
N LYS A 50 0.02 -4.57 15.64
CA LYS A 50 0.57 -3.61 16.62
C LYS A 50 0.77 -2.20 16.03
N LEU A 51 0.83 -2.06 14.72
CA LEU A 51 0.89 -0.76 14.04
C LEU A 51 -0.47 -0.06 14.01
N LYS A 52 -1.57 -0.82 14.11
CA LYS A 52 -2.94 -0.28 13.99
C LYS A 52 -3.23 0.86 14.98
N PRO A 53 -2.96 0.74 16.31
CA PRO A 53 -3.20 1.83 17.24
C PRO A 53 -2.46 3.13 16.87
N VAL A 54 -1.26 3.04 16.30
CA VAL A 54 -0.48 4.20 15.85
C VAL A 54 -1.12 4.82 14.61
N LEU A 55 -1.49 4.02 13.62
CA LEU A 55 -2.15 4.50 12.41
C LEU A 55 -3.57 5.05 12.69
N ASP A 56 -4.27 4.50 13.67
CA ASP A 56 -5.59 4.99 14.09
C ASP A 56 -5.53 6.37 14.80
N THR A 57 -4.35 6.85 15.23
CA THR A 57 -4.19 8.22 15.75
C THR A 57 -4.27 9.29 14.67
N ILE A 58 -4.15 8.90 13.41
CA ILE A 58 -4.22 9.84 12.28
C ILE A 58 -5.65 10.35 12.16
N ASP A 59 -5.82 11.66 12.23
CA ASP A 59 -7.13 12.30 12.11
C ASP A 59 -7.76 12.01 10.74
N ARG A 60 -8.80 11.19 10.72
CA ARG A 60 -9.53 10.82 9.50
C ARG A 60 -10.13 12.02 8.75
N LYS A 61 -10.30 13.18 9.40
CA LYS A 61 -10.70 14.42 8.73
C LYS A 61 -9.65 14.92 7.73
N LYS A 62 -8.39 14.52 7.93
CA LYS A 62 -7.27 14.83 7.01
C LYS A 62 -7.23 13.90 5.81
N PHE A 63 -7.91 12.76 5.85
CA PHE A 63 -7.96 11.84 4.72
C PHE A 63 -8.52 12.53 3.50
N VAL A 64 -7.92 12.26 2.36
CA VAL A 64 -8.38 12.69 1.03
C VAL A 64 -8.48 11.46 0.13
N LEU A 65 -8.96 11.64 -1.08
CA LEU A 65 -8.96 10.54 -2.04
C LEU A 65 -7.51 10.13 -2.31
N ALA A 66 -7.18 8.90 -1.95
CA ALA A 66 -5.95 8.21 -2.33
C ALA A 66 -6.29 7.18 -3.41
N HIS A 67 -5.32 6.87 -4.24
CA HIS A 67 -5.51 5.92 -5.33
C HIS A 67 -5.47 4.47 -4.85
N ILE A 68 -4.68 4.20 -3.81
CA ILE A 68 -4.37 2.89 -3.20
C ILE A 68 -3.56 1.98 -4.12
N ASP A 69 -3.86 1.96 -5.40
CA ASP A 69 -3.16 1.19 -6.43
C ASP A 69 -2.35 2.10 -7.37
N ALA A 70 -1.67 3.12 -6.82
CA ALA A 70 -0.82 4.05 -7.56
C ALA A 70 0.51 3.40 -7.97
N VAL A 71 0.42 2.27 -8.67
CA VAL A 71 1.56 1.47 -9.16
C VAL A 71 2.04 1.96 -10.53
N PRO A 72 3.30 1.68 -10.94
CA PRO A 72 3.84 2.18 -12.22
C PRO A 72 2.96 1.89 -13.43
N ASP A 73 2.32 0.73 -13.48
CA ASP A 73 1.49 0.28 -14.60
C ASP A 73 0.21 1.12 -14.77
N ASN A 74 -0.20 1.81 -13.70
CA ASN A 74 -1.36 2.71 -13.70
C ASN A 74 -1.01 4.16 -14.07
N PHE A 75 0.27 4.44 -14.43
CA PHE A 75 0.69 5.73 -14.96
C PHE A 75 0.89 5.65 -16.48
N LEU A 76 -0.09 6.14 -17.24
CA LEU A 76 0.01 6.22 -18.70
C LEU A 76 0.71 7.52 -19.11
N MET A 77 1.80 7.39 -19.85
CA MET A 77 2.51 8.53 -20.46
C MET A 77 2.20 8.60 -21.95
N THR A 78 1.72 9.76 -22.41
CA THR A 78 1.49 10.02 -23.83
C THR A 78 2.76 10.46 -24.55
N ASP A 79 2.75 10.40 -25.87
CA ASP A 79 3.85 10.91 -26.74
C ASP A 79 4.11 12.42 -26.52
N THR A 80 3.12 13.17 -26.00
CA THR A 80 3.24 14.58 -25.68
C THR A 80 3.79 14.84 -24.28
N GLY A 81 4.15 13.77 -23.53
CA GLY A 81 4.67 13.84 -22.15
C GLY A 81 3.61 14.05 -21.09
N LYS A 82 2.31 14.01 -21.42
CA LYS A 82 1.25 14.04 -20.42
C LYS A 82 1.18 12.69 -19.70
N VAL A 83 1.02 12.75 -18.39
CA VAL A 83 0.86 11.58 -17.53
C VAL A 83 -0.56 11.51 -16.99
N TYR A 84 -1.20 10.38 -17.16
CA TYR A 84 -2.54 10.08 -16.62
C TYR A 84 -2.41 8.96 -15.60
N LEU A 85 -3.14 9.08 -14.49
CA LEU A 85 -3.31 8.02 -13.51
C LEU A 85 -4.66 7.36 -13.77
N ILE A 86 -4.65 6.05 -13.95
CA ILE A 86 -5.81 5.23 -14.36
C ILE A 86 -6.05 4.12 -13.35
N ASP A 87 -7.15 3.37 -13.52
CA ASP A 87 -7.52 2.20 -12.70
C ASP A 87 -7.79 2.54 -11.23
N TRP A 88 -8.90 3.20 -11.01
CA TRP A 88 -9.34 3.75 -9.72
C TRP A 88 -10.20 2.80 -8.89
N GLU A 89 -10.18 1.49 -9.17
CA GLU A 89 -11.09 0.53 -8.54
C GLU A 89 -10.91 0.40 -7.02
N TYR A 90 -9.69 0.66 -6.50
CA TYR A 90 -9.38 0.66 -5.07
C TYR A 90 -9.43 2.04 -4.42
N ALA A 91 -9.65 3.10 -5.21
CA ALA A 91 -9.57 4.46 -4.70
C ALA A 91 -10.56 4.72 -3.56
N GLY A 92 -10.07 5.37 -2.50
CA GLY A 92 -10.88 5.69 -1.34
C GLY A 92 -10.24 6.75 -0.45
N MET A 93 -11.01 7.22 0.51
CA MET A 93 -10.51 8.19 1.49
C MET A 93 -9.47 7.52 2.38
N GLN A 94 -8.26 8.05 2.39
CA GLN A 94 -7.14 7.55 3.18
C GLN A 94 -6.10 8.65 3.42
N ASP A 95 -5.10 8.36 4.25
CA ASP A 95 -3.85 9.12 4.32
C ASP A 95 -3.10 8.97 3.00
N ILE A 96 -2.74 10.07 2.36
CA ILE A 96 -2.06 10.08 1.05
C ILE A 96 -0.74 9.32 1.02
N TYR A 97 -0.09 9.14 2.18
CA TYR A 97 1.18 8.43 2.26
C TYR A 97 1.04 6.93 2.01
N VAL A 98 -0.19 6.40 2.04
CA VAL A 98 -0.46 5.03 1.62
C VAL A 98 -0.07 4.80 0.15
N ASP A 99 -0.27 5.78 -0.73
CA ASP A 99 0.05 5.64 -2.15
C ASP A 99 1.57 5.52 -2.40
N LEU A 100 2.40 6.20 -1.57
CA LEU A 100 3.85 6.03 -1.66
C LEU A 100 4.29 4.62 -1.23
N ALA A 101 3.69 4.13 -0.14
CA ALA A 101 3.95 2.77 0.34
C ALA A 101 3.54 1.73 -0.71
N MET A 102 2.34 1.84 -1.28
CA MET A 102 1.85 0.91 -2.31
C MET A 102 2.72 0.92 -3.56
N PHE A 103 3.17 2.12 -4.01
CA PHE A 103 4.13 2.22 -5.10
C PHE A 103 5.44 1.48 -4.80
N ALA A 104 6.00 1.67 -3.60
CA ALA A 104 7.26 1.06 -3.21
C ALA A 104 7.17 -0.47 -3.13
N ILE A 105 6.13 -1.00 -2.47
CA ILE A 105 5.98 -2.45 -2.31
C ILE A 105 5.62 -3.16 -3.62
N TYR A 106 4.84 -2.53 -4.51
CA TYR A 106 4.53 -3.10 -5.83
C TYR A 106 5.78 -3.24 -6.68
N THR A 107 6.64 -2.21 -6.71
CA THR A 107 7.89 -2.21 -7.48
C THR A 107 8.96 -3.08 -6.86
N GLY A 108 8.78 -3.57 -5.64
CA GLY A 108 9.80 -4.35 -4.93
C GLY A 108 11.00 -3.50 -4.48
N TYR A 109 10.79 -2.24 -4.15
CA TYR A 109 11.86 -1.31 -3.80
C TYR A 109 12.63 -1.72 -2.55
N THR A 110 13.94 -1.58 -2.60
CA THR A 110 14.81 -1.61 -1.42
C THR A 110 14.54 -0.39 -0.54
N LYS A 111 15.10 -0.40 0.67
CA LYS A 111 15.00 0.77 1.57
C LYS A 111 15.55 2.04 0.91
N GLU A 112 16.70 1.93 0.25
CA GLU A 112 17.37 3.05 -0.44
C GLU A 112 16.52 3.62 -1.59
N GLU A 113 15.84 2.75 -2.31
CA GLU A 113 14.92 3.14 -3.39
C GLU A 113 13.65 3.79 -2.84
N THR A 114 13.09 3.26 -1.75
CA THR A 114 11.98 3.91 -1.03
C THR A 114 12.39 5.28 -0.47
N ASP A 115 13.57 5.40 0.13
CA ASP A 115 14.10 6.67 0.61
C ASP A 115 14.23 7.70 -0.53
N ARG A 116 14.64 7.24 -1.73
CA ARG A 116 14.69 8.08 -2.93
C ARG A 116 13.29 8.48 -3.41
N LEU A 117 12.33 7.55 -3.42
CA LEU A 117 10.93 7.79 -3.75
C LEU A 117 10.35 8.90 -2.86
N ILE A 118 10.56 8.79 -1.54
CA ILE A 118 10.10 9.75 -0.55
C ILE A 118 10.71 11.14 -0.83
N ARG A 119 12.03 11.22 -1.03
CA ARG A 119 12.68 12.50 -1.37
C ARG A 119 12.14 13.13 -2.65
N LEU A 120 11.83 12.32 -3.67
CA LEU A 120 11.23 12.82 -4.92
C LEU A 120 9.80 13.34 -4.71
N TYR A 121 9.05 12.74 -3.81
CA TYR A 121 7.69 13.18 -3.51
C TYR A 121 7.67 14.49 -2.72
N PHE A 122 8.57 14.64 -1.74
CA PHE A 122 8.61 15.82 -0.85
C PHE A 122 9.50 16.96 -1.35
N ASP A 123 10.20 16.79 -2.49
CA ASP A 123 11.22 17.73 -2.96
C ASP A 123 12.36 17.91 -1.93
N GLY A 124 12.69 16.84 -1.21
CA GLY A 124 13.64 16.80 -0.11
C GLY A 124 13.30 15.75 0.93
N ASP A 125 13.64 16.00 2.18
CA ASP A 125 13.35 15.08 3.27
C ASP A 125 11.96 15.33 3.87
N CYS A 126 11.33 14.28 4.39
CA CYS A 126 10.13 14.38 5.21
C CYS A 126 10.48 14.27 6.70
N SER A 127 9.51 14.57 7.58
CA SER A 127 9.69 14.33 9.02
C SER A 127 9.78 12.83 9.34
N ASP A 128 10.47 12.49 10.43
CA ASP A 128 10.56 11.12 10.90
C ASP A 128 9.17 10.48 11.12
N GLU A 129 8.20 11.27 11.61
CA GLU A 129 6.82 10.80 11.78
C GLU A 129 6.21 10.33 10.47
N ILE A 130 6.35 11.12 9.39
CA ILE A 130 5.84 10.78 8.06
C ILE A 130 6.60 9.57 7.51
N TYR A 131 7.92 9.56 7.65
CA TYR A 131 8.77 8.47 7.20
C TYR A 131 8.32 7.13 7.80
N TRP A 132 8.24 7.05 9.12
CA TRP A 132 7.82 5.82 9.80
C TRP A 132 6.37 5.43 9.51
N ARG A 133 5.51 6.39 9.22
CA ARG A 133 4.14 6.15 8.78
C ARG A 133 4.11 5.46 7.42
N ILE A 134 4.94 5.90 6.47
CA ILE A 134 5.09 5.24 5.16
C ILE A 134 5.59 3.80 5.35
N MET A 135 6.61 3.58 6.19
CA MET A 135 7.11 2.24 6.50
C MET A 135 6.03 1.34 7.13
N ALA A 136 5.20 1.90 8.02
CA ALA A 136 4.06 1.18 8.59
C ALA A 136 3.03 0.80 7.52
N TYR A 137 2.76 1.67 6.56
CA TYR A 137 1.89 1.35 5.43
C TYR A 137 2.50 0.30 4.49
N GLU A 138 3.83 0.27 4.29
CA GLU A 138 4.49 -0.82 3.57
C GLU A 138 4.28 -2.17 4.27
N ALA A 139 4.35 -2.22 5.61
CA ALA A 139 4.09 -3.45 6.35
C ALA A 139 2.63 -3.91 6.21
N VAL A 140 1.68 -3.01 6.40
CA VAL A 140 0.24 -3.33 6.31
C VAL A 140 -0.15 -3.70 4.87
N GLY A 141 0.30 -2.90 3.89
CA GLY A 141 0.07 -3.15 2.46
C GLY A 141 0.71 -4.46 2.00
N GLY A 142 1.93 -4.75 2.44
CA GLY A 142 2.61 -5.99 2.13
C GLY A 142 1.83 -7.23 2.61
N LEU A 143 1.28 -7.19 3.83
CA LEU A 143 0.44 -8.29 4.31
C LEU A 143 -0.89 -8.37 3.56
N LEU A 144 -1.52 -7.21 3.27
CA LEU A 144 -2.78 -7.13 2.53
C LEU A 144 -2.64 -7.77 1.15
N TRP A 145 -1.64 -7.36 0.37
CA TRP A 145 -1.45 -7.86 -0.99
C TRP A 145 -0.94 -9.30 -1.02
N SER A 146 -0.18 -9.73 -0.01
CA SER A 146 0.14 -11.16 0.18
C SER A 146 -1.13 -11.99 0.38
N ASN A 147 -2.08 -11.53 1.21
CA ASN A 147 -3.37 -12.20 1.43
C ASN A 147 -4.22 -12.24 0.15
N TRP A 148 -4.22 -11.14 -0.62
CA TRP A 148 -4.88 -11.10 -1.93
C TRP A 148 -4.28 -12.12 -2.91
N CYS A 149 -2.96 -12.26 -2.94
CA CYS A 149 -2.30 -13.27 -3.78
C CYS A 149 -2.71 -14.69 -3.37
N GLU A 150 -2.73 -15.01 -2.08
CA GLU A 150 -3.16 -16.32 -1.60
C GLU A 150 -4.62 -16.63 -1.99
N PHE A 151 -5.50 -15.62 -1.94
CA PHE A 151 -6.86 -15.74 -2.47
C PHE A 151 -6.88 -16.01 -3.98
N LYS A 152 -6.07 -15.30 -4.75
CA LYS A 152 -5.98 -15.52 -6.21
C LYS A 152 -5.38 -16.88 -6.57
N GLU A 153 -4.39 -17.37 -5.81
CA GLU A 153 -3.84 -18.72 -5.95
C GLU A 153 -4.91 -19.79 -5.76
N ASP A 154 -5.83 -19.60 -4.81
CA ASP A 154 -6.99 -20.51 -4.61
C ASP A 154 -7.96 -20.52 -5.82
N LEU A 155 -7.89 -19.51 -6.69
CA LEU A 155 -8.60 -19.43 -7.97
C LEU A 155 -7.77 -19.92 -9.17
N GLY A 156 -6.52 -20.38 -8.93
CA GLY A 156 -5.62 -20.86 -9.97
C GLY A 156 -4.82 -19.76 -10.67
N ILE A 157 -4.74 -18.54 -10.10
CA ILE A 157 -3.98 -17.42 -10.62
C ILE A 157 -2.71 -17.26 -9.80
N TYR A 158 -1.55 -17.32 -10.44
CA TYR A 158 -0.24 -17.31 -9.77
C TYR A 158 0.58 -16.08 -10.21
N PHE A 159 1.37 -15.53 -9.28
CA PHE A 159 2.11 -14.28 -9.44
C PHE A 159 3.60 -14.46 -9.12
N ASP A 160 4.33 -15.26 -9.87
CA ASP A 160 5.77 -15.48 -9.71
C ASP A 160 6.28 -15.21 -8.26
N LYS A 161 7.20 -14.26 -8.07
CA LYS A 161 7.77 -13.89 -6.75
C LYS A 161 7.02 -12.77 -6.02
N TYR A 162 5.97 -12.23 -6.61
CA TYR A 162 5.25 -11.09 -6.04
C TYR A 162 4.68 -11.38 -4.65
N PRO A 163 4.01 -12.54 -4.37
CA PRO A 163 3.48 -12.82 -3.03
C PRO A 163 4.56 -12.84 -1.94
N GLU A 164 5.72 -13.46 -2.21
CA GLU A 164 6.85 -13.53 -1.29
C GLU A 164 7.46 -12.16 -1.04
N THR A 165 7.54 -11.33 -2.08
CA THR A 165 8.02 -9.94 -1.98
C THR A 165 7.10 -9.14 -1.07
N GLN A 166 5.78 -9.21 -1.29
CA GLN A 166 4.79 -8.53 -0.47
C GLN A 166 4.85 -8.98 0.99
N TYR A 167 4.88 -10.28 1.23
CA TYR A 167 5.03 -10.85 2.57
C TYR A 167 6.36 -10.43 3.24
N GLY A 168 7.42 -10.28 2.46
CA GLY A 168 8.71 -9.76 2.89
C GLY A 168 8.63 -8.36 3.49
N TYR A 169 7.84 -7.44 2.91
CA TYR A 169 7.60 -6.10 3.47
C TYR A 169 6.89 -6.16 4.81
N ALA A 170 5.86 -7.02 4.93
CA ALA A 170 5.19 -7.23 6.21
C ALA A 170 6.16 -7.68 7.29
N LYS A 171 7.10 -8.58 6.98
CA LYS A 171 8.13 -9.06 7.92
C LYS A 171 9.16 -8.00 8.29
N LYS A 172 9.55 -7.17 7.33
CA LYS A 172 10.65 -6.20 7.49
C LYS A 172 10.26 -5.02 8.36
N TYR A 173 9.04 -4.51 8.20
CA TYR A 173 8.63 -3.24 8.79
C TYR A 173 7.56 -3.34 9.89
N SER A 174 7.22 -4.57 10.34
CA SER A 174 6.27 -4.79 11.43
C SER A 174 6.91 -5.11 12.80
#